data_27d65b47dca344e1bbc21ff08a5f1fe2
#
_entry.id   27d65b47dca344e1bbc21ff08a5f1fe2
#
_cell.length_a   1.000
_cell.length_b   1.000
_cell.length_c   1.000
_cell.angle_alpha   90.00
_cell.angle_beta   90.00
_cell.angle_gamma   90.00
#
_symmetry.space_group_name_H-M   'P 1'
#
loop_
_entity.id
_entity.type
_entity.pdbx_description
1 polymer ?
#
loop_
_entity_poly.entity_id
_entity_poly.type
_entity_poly.pdbx_seq_one_letter_code
_entity_poly.pdbx_strand_id
1 'polypeptide(L)'
;TSLQTGWVKYDNNWYWMKEDGTMASSEWITYDKNRYYFRSWGGMYTGIHTIGGTKYAFQSWGGLYHDQTFTIGGKTYYANSDGTFATGWVQNGGKTYYFDEDGTSHTGWLLLDGTYYWINANGTRRDDELFQYDGNYYYVDKNGVMATSGWVYWDYNYYYPRSWGGMYKNAFITYDNNLYYLGSDSKMAIGWQSIGGNTYYFRNWGGMITGKQVIDGKTYVFDEDGKLVQSPDGFEPSAQIGVRTVRNFLKNALLPLGNTLYIWGGGHTDAEAESYGVNAQWKQFFN
;
A
#
# COMPACT_ATOMS: atom_id res chain seq x y z
N THR A 1 25.79 -13.37 60.08
CA THR A 1 25.44 -12.37 59.01
C THR A 1 24.91 -13.16 57.86
N SER A 2 23.62 -12.94 57.52
CA SER A 2 23.01 -13.53 56.31
C SER A 2 23.70 -12.96 55.06
N LEU A 3 24.03 -13.82 54.10
CA LEU A 3 24.52 -13.36 52.78
C LEU A 3 23.43 -12.50 52.08
N GLN A 4 23.85 -11.40 51.52
CA GLN A 4 22.94 -10.60 50.69
C GLN A 4 22.79 -11.29 49.33
N THR A 5 21.54 -11.60 48.91
CA THR A 5 21.20 -12.24 47.64
C THR A 5 20.19 -11.36 46.89
N GLY A 6 20.12 -11.56 45.57
CA GLY A 6 19.21 -10.81 44.68
C GLY A 6 19.80 -9.43 44.27
N TRP A 7 18.91 -8.51 43.98
CA TRP A 7 19.27 -7.18 43.46
C TRP A 7 19.97 -6.29 44.49
N VAL A 8 21.09 -5.70 44.07
CA VAL A 8 21.84 -4.71 44.84
C VAL A 8 22.09 -3.48 43.99
N LYS A 9 21.79 -2.28 44.49
CA LYS A 9 22.10 -1.03 43.84
C LYS A 9 23.30 -0.38 44.53
N TYR A 10 24.33 -0.08 43.73
CA TYR A 10 25.52 0.62 44.23
C TYR A 10 26.08 1.55 43.16
N ASP A 11 26.42 2.78 43.48
CA ASP A 11 26.98 3.79 42.55
C ASP A 11 26.22 3.88 41.22
N ASN A 12 24.90 4.06 41.32
CA ASN A 12 23.95 4.11 40.19
C ASN A 12 23.91 2.89 39.26
N ASN A 13 24.59 1.79 39.61
CA ASN A 13 24.56 0.53 38.89
C ASN A 13 23.76 -0.52 39.65
N TRP A 14 23.12 -1.43 38.90
CA TRP A 14 22.47 -2.59 39.48
C TRP A 14 23.33 -3.83 39.29
N TYR A 15 23.41 -4.66 40.35
CA TYR A 15 24.15 -5.90 40.46
C TYR A 15 23.21 -7.04 40.89
N TRP A 16 23.56 -8.27 40.54
CA TRP A 16 22.86 -9.43 41.03
C TRP A 16 23.79 -10.28 41.91
N MET A 17 23.37 -10.50 43.15
CA MET A 17 24.05 -11.40 44.06
C MET A 17 23.38 -12.78 44.05
N LYS A 18 24.12 -13.81 43.66
CA LYS A 18 23.64 -15.18 43.62
C LYS A 18 23.43 -15.78 45.00
N GLU A 19 22.74 -16.93 45.10
CA GLU A 19 22.45 -17.60 46.38
C GLU A 19 23.71 -17.98 47.17
N ASP A 20 24.79 -18.26 46.46
CA ASP A 20 26.11 -18.53 47.05
C ASP A 20 26.87 -17.27 47.53
N GLY A 21 26.28 -16.10 47.38
CA GLY A 21 26.84 -14.81 47.72
C GLY A 21 27.83 -14.26 46.70
N THR A 22 28.04 -14.91 45.56
CA THR A 22 28.88 -14.40 44.47
C THR A 22 28.09 -13.45 43.58
N MET A 23 28.77 -12.42 43.01
CA MET A 23 28.18 -11.45 42.09
C MET A 23 28.12 -12.04 40.68
N ALA A 24 27.00 -11.84 39.97
CA ALA A 24 26.88 -12.21 38.56
C ALA A 24 27.87 -11.36 37.72
N SER A 25 28.58 -12.03 36.81
CA SER A 25 29.65 -11.43 36.00
C SER A 25 29.73 -12.15 34.64
N SER A 26 29.62 -11.42 33.54
CA SER A 26 29.64 -11.95 32.17
C SER A 26 28.67 -13.12 31.96
N GLU A 27 27.51 -13.07 32.57
CA GLU A 27 26.52 -14.17 32.54
C GLU A 27 25.08 -13.65 32.43
N TRP A 28 24.19 -14.52 31.96
CA TRP A 28 22.76 -14.31 31.92
C TRP A 28 22.11 -14.73 33.24
N ILE A 29 21.23 -13.87 33.74
CA ILE A 29 20.38 -14.17 34.89
C ILE A 29 18.93 -14.06 34.45
N THR A 30 18.11 -15.05 34.82
CA THR A 30 16.65 -14.99 34.66
C THR A 30 16.03 -14.73 36.03
N TYR A 31 15.26 -13.65 36.14
CA TYR A 31 14.54 -13.31 37.34
C TYR A 31 13.16 -12.75 37.00
N ASP A 32 12.13 -13.22 37.67
CA ASP A 32 10.74 -12.79 37.49
C ASP A 32 10.34 -12.72 35.98
N LYS A 33 10.56 -13.83 35.25
CA LYS A 33 10.29 -14.01 33.81
C LYS A 33 11.11 -13.12 32.89
N ASN A 34 11.99 -12.27 33.39
CA ASN A 34 12.85 -11.41 32.58
C ASN A 34 14.27 -11.94 32.56
N ARG A 35 14.99 -11.65 31.46
CA ARG A 35 16.39 -12.01 31.30
C ARG A 35 17.26 -10.74 31.41
N TYR A 36 18.38 -10.85 32.07
CA TYR A 36 19.36 -9.78 32.31
C TYR A 36 20.75 -10.27 31.97
N TYR A 37 21.65 -9.38 31.59
CA TYR A 37 23.05 -9.72 31.40
C TYR A 37 23.94 -8.76 32.19
N PHE A 38 25.01 -9.30 32.76
CA PHE A 38 25.91 -8.55 33.62
C PHE A 38 27.28 -8.41 32.98
N ARG A 39 27.89 -7.23 33.13
CA ARG A 39 29.24 -6.92 32.65
C ARG A 39 30.27 -7.74 33.42
N SER A 40 31.51 -7.82 32.90
CA SER A 40 32.61 -8.51 33.59
C SER A 40 32.90 -7.96 35.01
N TRP A 41 32.60 -6.69 35.24
CA TRP A 41 32.69 -6.08 36.55
C TRP A 41 31.37 -6.11 37.34
N GLY A 42 30.38 -6.82 36.90
CA GLY A 42 29.13 -7.07 37.61
C GLY A 42 27.96 -6.10 37.34
N GLY A 43 28.17 -4.98 36.66
CA GLY A 43 27.10 -4.01 36.38
C GLY A 43 26.11 -4.53 35.33
N MET A 44 24.83 -4.33 35.57
CA MET A 44 23.75 -4.73 34.64
C MET A 44 23.82 -3.96 33.31
N TYR A 45 23.56 -4.65 32.19
CA TYR A 45 23.42 -4.00 30.88
C TYR A 45 22.09 -3.27 30.74
N THR A 46 22.15 -2.12 30.04
CA THR A 46 21.01 -1.37 29.49
C THR A 46 21.38 -0.90 28.08
N GLY A 47 20.38 -0.73 27.17
CA GLY A 47 20.65 -0.34 25.79
C GLY A 47 21.13 -1.51 24.91
N ILE A 48 21.78 -1.21 23.78
CA ILE A 48 22.24 -2.23 22.82
C ILE A 48 23.66 -2.67 23.14
N HIS A 49 23.86 -3.99 23.21
CA HIS A 49 25.15 -4.63 23.44
C HIS A 49 25.36 -5.87 22.59
N THR A 50 26.62 -6.15 22.24
CA THR A 50 27.01 -7.40 21.57
C THR A 50 27.55 -8.38 22.61
N ILE A 51 26.94 -9.55 22.69
CA ILE A 51 27.30 -10.63 23.62
C ILE A 51 27.55 -11.88 22.78
N GLY A 52 28.76 -12.41 22.84
CA GLY A 52 29.14 -13.58 22.04
C GLY A 52 28.96 -13.40 20.52
N GLY A 53 29.17 -12.19 19.99
CA GLY A 53 29.00 -11.85 18.57
C GLY A 53 27.56 -11.50 18.16
N THR A 54 26.57 -11.64 19.05
CA THR A 54 25.14 -11.39 18.79
C THR A 54 24.69 -10.10 19.47
N LYS A 55 23.92 -9.27 18.77
CA LYS A 55 23.33 -8.04 19.31
C LYS A 55 22.09 -8.35 20.13
N TYR A 56 22.00 -7.73 21.29
CA TYR A 56 20.83 -7.74 22.18
C TYR A 56 20.52 -6.32 22.63
N ALA A 57 19.27 -6.06 22.97
CA ALA A 57 18.87 -4.78 23.56
C ALA A 57 18.20 -5.00 24.90
N PHE A 58 18.58 -4.16 25.85
CA PHE A 58 18.07 -4.17 27.22
C PHE A 58 17.33 -2.86 27.50
N GLN A 59 16.22 -2.98 28.17
CA GLN A 59 15.42 -1.82 28.60
C GLN A 59 16.19 -0.96 29.61
N SER A 60 15.72 0.23 29.89
CA SER A 60 16.38 1.13 30.86
C SER A 60 16.47 0.54 32.28
N TRP A 61 15.56 -0.38 32.60
CA TRP A 61 15.57 -1.14 33.86
C TRP A 61 16.30 -2.50 33.74
N GLY A 62 16.95 -2.79 32.62
CA GLY A 62 17.84 -3.94 32.40
C GLY A 62 17.20 -5.19 31.83
N GLY A 63 15.88 -5.29 31.72
CA GLY A 63 15.22 -6.44 31.12
C GLY A 63 15.49 -6.53 29.63
N LEU A 64 15.77 -7.75 29.13
CA LEU A 64 15.97 -8.02 27.71
C LEU A 64 14.69 -7.71 26.92
N TYR A 65 14.79 -6.98 25.79
CA TYR A 65 13.71 -6.91 24.81
C TYR A 65 13.53 -8.28 24.13
N HIS A 66 12.29 -8.73 24.00
CA HIS A 66 11.93 -9.93 23.25
C HIS A 66 10.50 -9.82 22.71
N ASP A 67 10.20 -10.48 21.60
CA ASP A 67 8.89 -10.55 20.95
C ASP A 67 8.22 -9.18 20.73
N GLN A 68 9.00 -8.14 20.48
CA GLN A 68 8.47 -6.78 20.33
C GLN A 68 9.36 -5.88 19.51
N THR A 69 8.72 -4.83 18.94
CA THR A 69 9.44 -3.68 18.40
C THR A 69 9.91 -2.77 19.52
N PHE A 70 11.06 -2.12 19.32
CA PHE A 70 11.60 -1.12 20.23
C PHE A 70 12.40 -0.08 19.45
N THR A 71 12.58 1.12 20.03
CA THR A 71 13.33 2.22 19.42
C THR A 71 14.44 2.66 20.35
N ILE A 72 15.65 2.69 19.82
CA ILE A 72 16.85 3.21 20.53
C ILE A 72 17.63 4.09 19.54
N GLY A 73 18.00 5.30 19.99
CA GLY A 73 18.77 6.24 19.17
C GLY A 73 18.05 6.66 17.87
N GLY A 74 16.70 6.72 17.88
CA GLY A 74 15.89 7.08 16.71
C GLY A 74 15.73 5.96 15.66
N LYS A 75 16.30 4.78 15.90
CA LYS A 75 16.18 3.60 15.03
C LYS A 75 15.24 2.57 15.65
N THR A 76 14.38 1.98 14.83
CA THR A 76 13.44 0.94 15.25
C THR A 76 13.97 -0.44 14.90
N TYR A 77 13.80 -1.37 15.80
CA TYR A 77 14.24 -2.76 15.73
C TYR A 77 13.10 -3.70 16.15
N TYR A 78 13.24 -4.98 15.86
CA TYR A 78 12.40 -6.04 16.43
C TYR A 78 13.29 -7.06 17.15
N ALA A 79 12.97 -7.36 18.39
CA ALA A 79 13.61 -8.45 19.13
C ALA A 79 12.80 -9.73 18.96
N ASN A 80 13.45 -10.79 18.50
CA ASN A 80 12.91 -12.15 18.45
C ASN A 80 12.62 -12.67 19.88
N SER A 81 11.98 -13.82 19.99
CA SER A 81 11.64 -14.44 21.28
C SER A 81 12.88 -14.77 22.15
N ASP A 82 14.03 -14.99 21.54
CA ASP A 82 15.31 -15.20 22.23
C ASP A 82 16.05 -13.88 22.56
N GLY A 83 15.52 -12.74 22.11
CA GLY A 83 16.08 -11.39 22.28
C GLY A 83 17.05 -10.97 21.18
N THR A 84 17.35 -11.82 20.19
CA THR A 84 18.19 -11.46 19.05
C THR A 84 17.46 -10.48 18.14
N PHE A 85 18.19 -9.63 17.40
CA PHE A 85 17.57 -8.70 16.44
C PHE A 85 17.08 -9.46 15.22
N ALA A 86 15.83 -9.21 14.85
CA ALA A 86 15.28 -9.73 13.61
C ALA A 86 15.90 -9.03 12.39
N THR A 87 16.03 -9.77 11.29
CA THR A 87 16.38 -9.30 9.95
C THR A 87 15.40 -9.93 8.95
N GLY A 88 15.20 -9.26 7.80
CA GLY A 88 14.24 -9.72 6.81
C GLY A 88 12.78 -9.47 7.22
N TRP A 89 11.87 -10.27 6.68
CA TRP A 89 10.44 -10.14 6.91
C TRP A 89 10.01 -10.59 8.30
N VAL A 90 9.22 -9.76 8.98
CA VAL A 90 8.63 -10.03 10.29
C VAL A 90 7.14 -9.78 10.25
N GLN A 91 6.35 -10.74 10.76
CA GLN A 91 4.92 -10.59 11.00
C GLN A 91 4.69 -10.23 12.46
N ASN A 92 4.05 -9.10 12.71
CA ASN A 92 3.73 -8.67 14.07
C ASN A 92 2.40 -7.91 14.09
N GLY A 93 1.48 -8.31 14.96
CA GLY A 93 0.18 -7.67 15.10
C GLY A 93 -0.65 -7.62 13.81
N GLY A 94 -0.56 -8.63 12.94
CA GLY A 94 -1.25 -8.70 11.65
C GLY A 94 -0.68 -7.79 10.57
N LYS A 95 0.49 -7.18 10.82
CA LYS A 95 1.22 -6.33 9.87
C LYS A 95 2.56 -6.96 9.51
N THR A 96 3.03 -6.65 8.29
CA THR A 96 4.31 -7.11 7.78
C THR A 96 5.33 -5.98 7.86
N TYR A 97 6.53 -6.29 8.35
CA TYR A 97 7.67 -5.39 8.50
C TYR A 97 8.89 -5.98 7.79
N TYR A 98 9.84 -5.14 7.44
CA TYR A 98 11.15 -5.60 6.97
C TYR A 98 12.25 -4.92 7.79
N PHE A 99 13.22 -5.72 8.22
CA PHE A 99 14.41 -5.25 8.94
C PHE A 99 15.65 -5.54 8.11
N ASP A 100 16.49 -4.52 7.94
CA ASP A 100 17.73 -4.61 7.21
C ASP A 100 18.74 -5.53 7.91
N GLU A 101 19.85 -5.86 7.27
CA GLU A 101 20.88 -6.74 7.82
C GLU A 101 21.49 -6.23 9.14
N ASP A 102 21.47 -4.91 9.38
CA ASP A 102 21.91 -4.32 10.64
C ASP A 102 20.86 -4.40 11.75
N GLY A 103 19.66 -4.93 11.45
CA GLY A 103 18.51 -5.08 12.33
C GLY A 103 17.58 -3.86 12.38
N THR A 104 17.86 -2.79 11.62
CA THR A 104 17.01 -1.60 11.61
C THR A 104 15.80 -1.79 10.72
N SER A 105 14.65 -1.21 11.11
CA SER A 105 13.44 -1.21 10.28
C SER A 105 13.70 -0.48 8.97
N HIS A 106 13.43 -1.15 7.84
CA HIS A 106 13.44 -0.54 6.52
C HIS A 106 12.31 0.46 6.36
N THR A 107 12.50 1.49 5.50
CA THR A 107 11.46 2.43 5.10
C THR A 107 11.68 2.85 3.63
N GLY A 108 10.60 3.11 2.90
CA GLY A 108 10.65 3.47 1.48
C GLY A 108 10.67 2.24 0.56
N TRP A 109 11.30 2.39 -0.62
CA TRP A 109 11.43 1.30 -1.59
C TRP A 109 12.38 0.22 -1.11
N LEU A 110 11.92 -1.01 -1.14
CA LEU A 110 12.68 -2.23 -0.85
C LEU A 110 12.74 -3.09 -2.11
N LEU A 111 13.94 -3.41 -2.58
CA LEU A 111 14.15 -4.32 -3.70
C LEU A 111 14.70 -5.65 -3.17
N LEU A 112 13.95 -6.74 -3.40
CA LEU A 112 14.37 -8.11 -3.06
C LEU A 112 14.18 -9.02 -4.28
N ASP A 113 15.21 -9.66 -4.72
CA ASP A 113 15.19 -10.62 -5.83
C ASP A 113 14.46 -10.10 -7.09
N GLY A 114 14.70 -8.82 -7.43
CA GLY A 114 14.08 -8.16 -8.57
C GLY A 114 12.64 -7.69 -8.35
N THR A 115 12.09 -7.87 -7.14
CA THR A 115 10.73 -7.47 -6.75
C THR A 115 10.78 -6.24 -5.86
N TYR A 116 9.99 -5.23 -6.18
CA TYR A 116 9.86 -4.02 -5.37
C TYR A 116 8.68 -4.09 -4.42
N TYR A 117 8.93 -3.58 -3.21
CA TYR A 117 7.96 -3.40 -2.14
C TYR A 117 8.03 -1.96 -1.63
N TRP A 118 6.98 -1.47 -0.99
CA TRP A 118 7.01 -0.20 -0.29
C TRP A 118 6.81 -0.41 1.21
N ILE A 119 7.75 0.11 2.01
CA ILE A 119 7.68 0.11 3.47
C ILE A 119 7.37 1.53 3.95
N ASN A 120 6.28 1.69 4.67
CA ASN A 120 5.83 2.97 5.22
C ASN A 120 6.83 3.51 6.25
N ALA A 121 6.74 4.80 6.58
CA ALA A 121 7.61 5.44 7.56
C ALA A 121 7.53 4.80 8.98
N ASN A 122 6.42 4.11 9.28
CA ASN A 122 6.25 3.35 10.52
C ASN A 122 6.78 1.90 10.43
N GLY A 123 7.48 1.54 9.36
CA GLY A 123 8.07 0.23 9.13
C GLY A 123 7.11 -0.84 8.57
N THR A 124 5.81 -0.52 8.40
CA THR A 124 4.85 -1.50 7.88
C THR A 124 4.91 -1.59 6.36
N ARG A 125 4.84 -2.80 5.78
CA ARG A 125 4.68 -2.99 4.35
C ARG A 125 3.31 -2.46 3.91
N ARG A 126 3.28 -1.79 2.77
CA ARG A 126 2.05 -1.37 2.10
C ARG A 126 1.52 -2.53 1.27
N ASP A 127 0.24 -2.86 1.41
CA ASP A 127 -0.42 -3.97 0.74
C ASP A 127 -1.74 -3.49 0.13
N ASP A 128 -2.06 -3.97 -1.09
CA ASP A 128 -3.29 -3.70 -1.83
C ASP A 128 -3.66 -2.21 -1.85
N GLU A 129 -2.77 -1.39 -2.40
CA GLU A 129 -2.95 0.06 -2.37
C GLU A 129 -2.35 0.74 -3.60
N LEU A 130 -3.11 1.70 -4.16
CA LEU A 130 -2.60 2.70 -5.10
C LEU A 130 -2.16 3.93 -4.32
N PHE A 131 -0.91 4.34 -4.47
CA PHE A 131 -0.35 5.48 -3.75
C PHE A 131 0.48 6.38 -4.66
N GLN A 132 0.70 7.60 -4.20
CA GLN A 132 1.54 8.56 -4.92
C GLN A 132 2.90 8.71 -4.24
N TYR A 133 3.94 8.68 -5.05
CA TYR A 133 5.30 8.96 -4.62
C TYR A 133 6.06 9.65 -5.76
N ASP A 134 6.80 10.71 -5.43
CA ASP A 134 7.61 11.50 -6.37
C ASP A 134 6.86 11.87 -7.67
N GLY A 135 5.62 12.33 -7.52
CA GLY A 135 4.77 12.79 -8.63
C GLY A 135 4.20 11.69 -9.53
N ASN A 136 4.41 10.40 -9.19
CA ASN A 136 3.87 9.26 -9.90
C ASN A 136 2.96 8.43 -9.01
N TYR A 137 1.99 7.74 -9.63
CA TYR A 137 1.20 6.72 -8.95
C TYR A 137 1.87 5.36 -9.11
N TYR A 138 1.79 4.56 -8.04
CA TYR A 138 2.26 3.17 -7.97
C TYR A 138 1.17 2.33 -7.34
N TYR A 139 1.12 1.06 -7.69
CA TYR A 139 0.25 0.09 -7.04
C TYR A 139 1.06 -1.08 -6.53
N VAL A 140 0.77 -1.49 -5.30
CA VAL A 140 1.23 -2.74 -4.71
C VAL A 140 0.04 -3.66 -4.48
N ASP A 141 0.21 -4.93 -4.79
CA ASP A 141 -0.84 -5.93 -4.63
C ASP A 141 -1.01 -6.34 -3.15
N LYS A 142 -1.93 -7.28 -2.88
CA LYS A 142 -2.19 -7.83 -1.54
C LYS A 142 -0.97 -8.49 -0.87
N ASN A 143 0.06 -8.82 -1.65
CA ASN A 143 1.33 -9.35 -1.15
C ASN A 143 2.41 -8.25 -1.03
N GLY A 144 2.03 -6.99 -1.26
CA GLY A 144 2.92 -5.84 -1.26
C GLY A 144 3.79 -5.69 -2.51
N VAL A 145 3.58 -6.54 -3.54
CA VAL A 145 4.40 -6.55 -4.76
C VAL A 145 3.99 -5.40 -5.68
N MET A 146 4.96 -4.59 -6.10
CA MET A 146 4.73 -3.49 -7.03
C MET A 146 4.34 -4.00 -8.42
N ALA A 147 3.23 -3.48 -8.97
CA ALA A 147 2.81 -3.76 -10.34
C ALA A 147 3.77 -3.09 -11.35
N THR A 148 4.24 -3.87 -12.33
CA THR A 148 5.13 -3.42 -13.42
C THR A 148 4.58 -3.72 -14.81
N SER A 149 3.41 -4.33 -14.89
CA SER A 149 2.71 -4.68 -16.13
C SER A 149 1.24 -5.00 -15.86
N GLY A 150 0.43 -5.02 -16.93
CA GLY A 150 -0.98 -5.37 -16.87
C GLY A 150 -1.88 -4.25 -16.30
N TRP A 151 -3.17 -4.44 -16.45
CA TRP A 151 -4.15 -3.49 -15.93
C TRP A 151 -4.29 -3.62 -14.41
N VAL A 152 -4.21 -2.49 -13.72
CA VAL A 152 -4.52 -2.34 -12.30
C VAL A 152 -5.92 -1.74 -12.17
N TYR A 153 -6.80 -2.42 -11.44
CA TYR A 153 -8.12 -1.90 -11.09
C TYR A 153 -8.10 -1.44 -9.64
N TRP A 154 -8.34 -0.14 -9.43
CA TRP A 154 -8.37 0.47 -8.10
C TRP A 154 -9.42 1.58 -8.03
N ASP A 155 -10.22 1.61 -6.99
CA ASP A 155 -11.22 2.64 -6.74
C ASP A 155 -12.05 2.97 -8.01
N TYR A 156 -12.65 1.93 -8.62
CA TYR A 156 -13.48 2.00 -9.83
C TYR A 156 -12.79 2.59 -11.07
N ASN A 157 -11.47 2.60 -11.11
CA ASN A 157 -10.68 3.08 -12.24
C ASN A 157 -9.65 2.05 -12.67
N TYR A 158 -9.24 2.12 -13.93
CA TYR A 158 -8.15 1.32 -14.47
C TYR A 158 -6.91 2.19 -14.65
N TYR A 159 -5.78 1.60 -14.32
CA TYR A 159 -4.45 2.18 -14.44
C TYR A 159 -3.55 1.18 -15.17
N TYR A 160 -2.48 1.66 -15.78
CA TYR A 160 -1.50 0.78 -16.43
C TYR A 160 -0.08 1.18 -16.02
N PRO A 161 0.68 0.30 -15.35
CA PRO A 161 2.05 0.60 -14.94
C PRO A 161 3.04 0.48 -16.11
N ARG A 162 4.08 1.28 -16.04
CA ARG A 162 5.31 1.09 -16.82
C ARG A 162 6.13 -0.02 -16.18
N SER A 163 7.11 -0.56 -16.93
CA SER A 163 8.02 -1.61 -16.44
C SER A 163 8.79 -1.25 -15.16
N TRP A 164 8.94 0.04 -14.86
CA TRP A 164 9.54 0.54 -13.61
C TRP A 164 8.52 0.87 -12.51
N GLY A 165 7.25 0.52 -12.71
CA GLY A 165 6.18 0.62 -11.72
C GLY A 165 5.34 1.88 -11.75
N GLY A 166 5.86 3.02 -12.20
CA GLY A 166 5.07 4.26 -12.27
C GLY A 166 3.95 4.17 -13.32
N MET A 167 2.74 4.59 -12.97
CA MET A 167 1.59 4.55 -13.89
C MET A 167 1.79 5.47 -15.09
N TYR A 168 1.32 5.03 -16.26
CA TYR A 168 1.22 5.91 -17.42
C TYR A 168 0.29 7.10 -17.10
N LYS A 169 0.67 8.29 -17.56
CA LYS A 169 -0.17 9.52 -17.50
C LYS A 169 0.04 10.34 -18.76
N ASN A 170 -1.01 11.04 -19.22
CA ASN A 170 -1.03 11.83 -20.45
C ASN A 170 -0.46 11.06 -21.65
N ALA A 171 -0.83 9.79 -21.78
CA ALA A 171 -0.20 8.90 -22.75
C ALA A 171 -1.19 7.93 -23.37
N PHE A 172 -1.03 7.70 -24.67
CA PHE A 172 -1.63 6.57 -25.36
C PHE A 172 -0.79 5.32 -25.13
N ILE A 173 -1.46 4.19 -24.95
CA ILE A 173 -0.84 2.86 -24.88
C ILE A 173 -1.60 1.90 -25.80
N THR A 174 -0.88 0.94 -26.37
CA THR A 174 -1.49 -0.18 -27.10
C THR A 174 -1.50 -1.41 -26.19
N TYR A 175 -2.66 -2.03 -26.06
CA TYR A 175 -2.82 -3.29 -25.34
C TYR A 175 -3.85 -4.14 -26.07
N ASP A 176 -3.54 -5.41 -26.34
CA ASP A 176 -4.40 -6.36 -27.04
C ASP A 176 -5.02 -5.78 -28.34
N ASN A 177 -4.17 -5.21 -29.18
CA ASN A 177 -4.50 -4.55 -30.46
C ASN A 177 -5.49 -3.37 -30.36
N ASN A 178 -5.72 -2.83 -29.17
CA ASN A 178 -6.54 -1.65 -28.94
C ASN A 178 -5.70 -0.50 -28.39
N LEU A 179 -6.09 0.73 -28.74
CA LEU A 179 -5.46 1.94 -28.23
C LEU A 179 -6.27 2.47 -27.07
N TYR A 180 -5.57 2.81 -25.98
CA TYR A 180 -6.13 3.39 -24.76
C TYR A 180 -5.41 4.69 -24.43
N TYR A 181 -6.03 5.56 -23.67
CA TYR A 181 -5.40 6.77 -23.16
C TYR A 181 -5.47 6.81 -21.63
N LEU A 182 -4.35 7.07 -20.99
CA LEU A 182 -4.26 7.34 -19.56
C LEU A 182 -4.17 8.86 -19.39
N GLY A 183 -5.13 9.44 -18.65
CA GLY A 183 -5.25 10.88 -18.43
C GLY A 183 -4.14 11.45 -17.54
N SER A 184 -4.24 12.73 -17.21
CA SER A 184 -3.29 13.41 -16.32
C SER A 184 -3.33 12.85 -14.88
N ASP A 185 -4.43 12.24 -14.49
CA ASP A 185 -4.63 11.54 -13.22
C ASP A 185 -4.27 10.04 -13.28
N SER A 186 -3.62 9.61 -14.39
CA SER A 186 -3.25 8.22 -14.70
C SER A 186 -4.43 7.26 -14.88
N LYS A 187 -5.66 7.74 -14.88
CA LYS A 187 -6.85 6.90 -15.07
C LYS A 187 -7.09 6.64 -16.54
N MET A 188 -7.57 5.43 -16.85
CA MET A 188 -7.99 5.08 -18.20
C MET A 188 -9.15 5.97 -18.66
N ALA A 189 -9.01 6.57 -19.81
CA ALA A 189 -10.03 7.42 -20.43
C ALA A 189 -11.21 6.59 -20.92
N ILE A 190 -12.43 7.13 -20.74
CA ILE A 190 -13.67 6.62 -21.31
C ILE A 190 -14.53 7.78 -21.83
N GLY A 191 -15.39 7.53 -22.80
CA GLY A 191 -16.24 8.56 -23.38
C GLY A 191 -15.47 9.62 -24.16
N TRP A 192 -16.04 10.81 -24.25
CA TRP A 192 -15.45 11.93 -24.96
C TRP A 192 -14.24 12.51 -24.22
N GLN A 193 -13.15 12.74 -24.97
CA GLN A 193 -11.89 13.31 -24.44
C GLN A 193 -11.35 14.36 -25.40
N SER A 194 -10.78 15.45 -24.84
CA SER A 194 -9.98 16.41 -25.58
C SER A 194 -8.51 16.21 -25.26
N ILE A 195 -7.71 15.84 -26.26
CA ILE A 195 -6.30 15.50 -26.09
C ILE A 195 -5.52 16.24 -27.17
N GLY A 196 -4.62 17.13 -26.77
CA GLY A 196 -3.80 17.90 -27.70
C GLY A 196 -4.61 18.72 -28.72
N GLY A 197 -5.78 19.24 -28.30
CA GLY A 197 -6.66 20.04 -29.17
C GLY A 197 -7.55 19.23 -30.11
N ASN A 198 -7.45 17.90 -30.11
CA ASN A 198 -8.32 17.01 -30.87
C ASN A 198 -9.33 16.31 -29.97
N THR A 199 -10.48 15.94 -30.53
CA THR A 199 -11.54 15.24 -29.83
C THR A 199 -11.50 13.76 -30.18
N TYR A 200 -11.56 12.93 -29.15
CA TYR A 200 -11.56 11.46 -29.23
C TYR A 200 -12.76 10.90 -28.49
N TYR A 201 -13.09 9.65 -28.79
CA TYR A 201 -14.05 8.90 -27.99
C TYR A 201 -13.49 7.52 -27.65
N PHE A 202 -13.59 7.17 -26.37
CA PHE A 202 -13.18 5.87 -25.84
C PHE A 202 -14.41 5.10 -25.39
N ARG A 203 -14.46 3.81 -25.74
CA ARG A 203 -15.55 2.92 -25.30
C ARG A 203 -15.56 2.84 -23.76
N ASN A 204 -16.66 2.34 -23.21
CA ASN A 204 -16.77 2.16 -21.76
C ASN A 204 -15.69 1.24 -21.14
N TRP A 205 -15.09 0.36 -21.94
CA TRP A 205 -13.96 -0.49 -21.57
C TRP A 205 -12.59 0.12 -21.95
N GLY A 206 -12.55 1.37 -22.38
CA GLY A 206 -11.36 2.16 -22.64
C GLY A 206 -10.80 2.13 -24.06
N GLY A 207 -11.23 1.24 -24.93
CA GLY A 207 -10.73 1.17 -26.31
C GLY A 207 -11.13 2.39 -27.14
N MET A 208 -10.15 3.02 -27.81
CA MET A 208 -10.36 4.14 -28.73
C MET A 208 -11.16 3.69 -29.96
N ILE A 209 -12.06 4.52 -30.44
CA ILE A 209 -12.82 4.25 -31.68
C ILE A 209 -12.22 4.98 -32.87
N THR A 210 -12.42 4.40 -34.07
CA THR A 210 -12.06 4.97 -35.37
C THR A 210 -13.21 4.77 -36.36
N GLY A 211 -13.16 5.44 -37.50
CA GLY A 211 -14.15 5.30 -38.56
C GLY A 211 -15.53 5.86 -38.24
N LYS A 212 -16.55 5.41 -38.94
CA LYS A 212 -17.95 5.84 -38.75
C LYS A 212 -18.57 5.12 -37.56
N GLN A 213 -19.06 5.88 -36.56
CA GLN A 213 -19.64 5.35 -35.32
C GLN A 213 -20.98 6.04 -35.01
N VAL A 214 -21.88 5.30 -34.37
CA VAL A 214 -23.11 5.86 -33.79
C VAL A 214 -22.99 5.90 -32.28
N ILE A 215 -23.05 7.11 -31.71
CA ILE A 215 -22.95 7.34 -30.27
C ILE A 215 -24.22 8.10 -29.85
N ASP A 216 -24.95 7.55 -28.89
CA ASP A 216 -26.24 8.10 -28.41
C ASP A 216 -27.20 8.49 -29.53
N GLY A 217 -27.30 7.61 -30.57
CA GLY A 217 -28.20 7.76 -31.72
C GLY A 217 -27.73 8.78 -32.78
N LYS A 218 -26.56 9.40 -32.63
CA LYS A 218 -25.99 10.32 -33.58
C LYS A 218 -24.75 9.76 -34.25
N THR A 219 -24.56 10.09 -35.53
CA THR A 219 -23.43 9.60 -36.32
C THR A 219 -22.24 10.55 -36.22
N TYR A 220 -21.07 9.97 -35.98
CA TYR A 220 -19.76 10.64 -35.93
C TYR A 220 -18.78 9.90 -36.83
N VAL A 221 -17.78 10.62 -37.34
CA VAL A 221 -16.67 10.03 -38.10
C VAL A 221 -15.36 10.40 -37.42
N PHE A 222 -14.54 9.41 -37.18
CA PHE A 222 -13.18 9.54 -36.65
C PHE A 222 -12.19 9.06 -37.71
N ASP A 223 -11.03 9.70 -37.78
CA ASP A 223 -9.94 9.25 -38.66
C ASP A 223 -9.26 7.98 -38.11
N GLU A 224 -8.20 7.52 -38.81
CA GLU A 224 -7.43 6.34 -38.41
C GLU A 224 -6.70 6.54 -37.09
N ASP A 225 -6.37 7.80 -36.74
CA ASP A 225 -5.76 8.16 -35.46
C ASP A 225 -6.79 8.34 -34.33
N GLY A 226 -8.09 8.15 -34.62
CA GLY A 226 -9.19 8.33 -33.67
C GLY A 226 -9.62 9.77 -33.45
N LYS A 227 -9.16 10.74 -34.23
CA LYS A 227 -9.56 12.13 -34.12
C LYS A 227 -10.93 12.32 -34.75
N LEU A 228 -11.82 13.03 -34.09
CA LEU A 228 -13.13 13.40 -34.65
C LEU A 228 -12.95 14.33 -35.85
N VAL A 229 -13.45 13.90 -37.02
CA VAL A 229 -13.38 14.67 -38.28
C VAL A 229 -14.76 15.12 -38.78
N GLN A 230 -15.84 14.45 -38.33
CA GLN A 230 -17.20 14.86 -38.67
C GLN A 230 -18.15 14.58 -37.49
N SER A 231 -18.96 15.56 -37.16
CA SER A 231 -19.97 15.50 -36.09
C SER A 231 -21.32 15.99 -36.59
N PRO A 232 -22.43 15.65 -35.94
CA PRO A 232 -23.75 16.24 -36.20
C PRO A 232 -23.74 17.75 -35.92
N ASP A 233 -24.66 18.46 -36.55
CA ASP A 233 -24.88 19.89 -36.29
C ASP A 233 -25.18 20.12 -34.79
N GLY A 234 -24.59 21.20 -34.24
CA GLY A 234 -24.74 21.56 -32.82
C GLY A 234 -24.01 20.67 -31.83
N PHE A 235 -23.07 19.82 -32.28
CA PHE A 235 -22.20 19.07 -31.39
C PHE A 235 -21.13 19.99 -30.76
N GLU A 236 -21.15 20.08 -29.43
CA GLU A 236 -20.16 20.81 -28.64
C GLU A 236 -19.30 19.83 -27.84
N PRO A 237 -18.07 19.48 -28.29
CA PRO A 237 -17.21 18.53 -27.62
C PRO A 237 -16.93 18.88 -26.15
N SER A 238 -16.74 20.17 -25.85
CA SER A 238 -16.44 20.65 -24.51
C SER A 238 -17.54 20.36 -23.48
N ALA A 239 -18.81 20.32 -23.92
CA ALA A 239 -19.94 19.98 -23.05
C ALA A 239 -20.00 18.48 -22.68
N GLN A 240 -19.31 17.64 -23.45
CA GLN A 240 -19.30 16.18 -23.29
C GLN A 240 -18.03 15.68 -22.57
N ILE A 241 -16.97 16.52 -22.54
CA ILE A 241 -15.67 16.14 -21.99
C ILE A 241 -15.67 16.30 -20.46
N GLY A 242 -15.20 15.29 -19.76
CA GLY A 242 -15.05 15.33 -18.31
C GLY A 242 -16.30 14.94 -17.52
N VAL A 243 -17.44 14.70 -18.16
CA VAL A 243 -18.62 14.17 -17.50
C VAL A 243 -18.47 12.65 -17.36
N ARG A 244 -17.76 12.21 -16.33
CA ARG A 244 -18.01 10.88 -15.75
C ARG A 244 -19.38 10.96 -15.07
N THR A 245 -20.44 10.86 -15.87
CA THR A 245 -21.77 10.78 -15.27
C THR A 245 -21.82 9.51 -14.41
N VAL A 246 -22.54 9.59 -13.30
CA VAL A 246 -22.95 8.42 -12.49
C VAL A 246 -23.46 7.28 -13.40
N ARG A 247 -24.09 7.61 -14.53
CA ARG A 247 -24.53 6.68 -15.57
C ARG A 247 -23.38 5.85 -16.19
N ASN A 248 -22.22 6.45 -16.51
CA ASN A 248 -21.07 5.73 -17.05
C ASN A 248 -20.38 4.89 -15.97
N PHE A 249 -20.37 5.41 -14.75
CA PHE A 249 -19.91 4.66 -13.56
C PHE A 249 -20.77 3.42 -13.34
N LEU A 250 -22.11 3.54 -13.32
CA LEU A 250 -23.04 2.44 -13.12
C LEU A 250 -22.99 1.41 -14.26
N LYS A 251 -22.87 1.85 -15.51
CA LYS A 251 -22.71 0.93 -16.65
C LYS A 251 -21.42 0.10 -16.53
N ASN A 252 -20.33 0.70 -16.08
CA ASN A 252 -19.04 0.01 -15.92
C ASN A 252 -19.01 -0.89 -14.69
N ALA A 253 -19.68 -0.52 -13.61
CA ALA A 253 -19.80 -1.33 -12.41
C ALA A 253 -20.72 -2.57 -12.61
N LEU A 254 -21.69 -2.49 -13.51
CA LEU A 254 -22.65 -3.58 -13.76
C LEU A 254 -22.11 -4.69 -14.67
N LEU A 255 -21.16 -4.38 -15.56
CA LEU A 255 -20.65 -5.34 -16.55
C LEU A 255 -19.86 -6.53 -15.95
N PRO A 256 -19.03 -6.36 -14.90
CA PRO A 256 -18.27 -7.46 -14.29
C PRO A 256 -19.07 -8.31 -13.30
N LEU A 257 -20.22 -7.82 -12.78
CA LEU A 257 -20.91 -8.40 -11.62
C LEU A 257 -22.18 -9.19 -11.98
N GLY A 258 -22.40 -9.49 -13.27
CA GLY A 258 -23.54 -10.34 -13.69
C GLY A 258 -24.88 -9.83 -13.18
N ASN A 259 -25.17 -8.53 -13.30
CA ASN A 259 -26.40 -7.86 -12.92
C ASN A 259 -26.65 -7.66 -11.41
N THR A 260 -25.63 -7.71 -10.56
CA THR A 260 -25.80 -7.36 -9.13
C THR A 260 -25.13 -6.02 -8.81
N LEU A 261 -25.93 -4.97 -8.57
CA LEU A 261 -25.46 -3.67 -8.11
C LEU A 261 -25.66 -3.56 -6.61
N TYR A 262 -24.57 -3.36 -5.86
CA TYR A 262 -24.64 -2.97 -4.47
C TYR A 262 -24.31 -1.47 -4.35
N ILE A 263 -25.34 -0.65 -4.09
CA ILE A 263 -25.12 0.79 -3.84
C ILE A 263 -25.13 0.99 -2.33
N TRP A 264 -23.98 1.35 -1.76
CA TRP A 264 -23.86 1.72 -0.36
C TRP A 264 -24.10 3.23 -0.21
N GLY A 265 -25.07 3.58 0.63
CA GLY A 265 -25.20 4.93 1.20
C GLY A 265 -26.25 5.83 0.55
N GLY A 266 -27.42 5.85 1.18
CA GLY A 266 -28.22 7.06 1.38
C GLY A 266 -29.05 7.61 0.23
N GLY A 267 -30.35 7.43 0.30
CA GLY A 267 -31.31 8.47 -0.06
C GLY A 267 -31.50 8.86 -1.51
N HIS A 268 -31.37 7.93 -2.44
CA HIS A 268 -31.80 8.20 -3.83
C HIS A 268 -33.31 7.98 -3.97
N THR A 269 -33.99 8.94 -4.62
CA THR A 269 -35.40 8.84 -4.93
C THR A 269 -35.65 7.89 -6.10
N ASP A 270 -36.85 7.33 -6.22
CA ASP A 270 -37.26 6.51 -7.37
C ASP A 270 -37.01 7.20 -8.72
N ALA A 271 -37.24 8.53 -8.79
CA ALA A 271 -37.01 9.34 -9.97
C ALA A 271 -35.52 9.40 -10.36
N GLU A 272 -34.61 9.45 -9.41
CA GLU A 272 -33.16 9.40 -9.66
C GLU A 272 -32.73 8.03 -10.16
N ALA A 273 -33.25 6.94 -9.57
CA ALA A 273 -32.99 5.58 -10.02
C ALA A 273 -33.46 5.36 -11.47
N GLU A 274 -34.65 5.87 -11.85
CA GLU A 274 -35.15 5.83 -13.22
C GLU A 274 -34.29 6.64 -14.21
N SER A 275 -33.78 7.78 -13.80
CA SER A 275 -32.92 8.62 -14.62
C SER A 275 -31.59 7.92 -14.97
N TYR A 276 -31.14 6.97 -14.16
CA TYR A 276 -29.97 6.14 -14.40
C TYR A 276 -30.25 4.89 -15.24
N GLY A 277 -31.52 4.68 -15.66
CA GLY A 277 -31.94 3.53 -16.46
C GLY A 277 -31.99 2.21 -15.68
N VAL A 278 -32.19 2.30 -14.37
CA VAL A 278 -32.38 1.16 -13.47
C VAL A 278 -33.82 0.65 -13.65
N ASN A 279 -33.99 -0.64 -13.93
CA ASN A 279 -35.33 -1.22 -14.13
C ASN A 279 -36.08 -1.45 -12.81
N ALA A 280 -37.37 -1.79 -12.88
CA ALA A 280 -38.25 -1.93 -11.73
C ALA A 280 -37.78 -2.98 -10.68
N GLN A 281 -36.95 -3.96 -11.06
CA GLN A 281 -36.41 -4.96 -10.12
C GLN A 281 -35.40 -4.37 -9.13
N TRP A 282 -34.80 -3.25 -9.46
CA TRP A 282 -33.80 -2.56 -8.64
C TRP A 282 -34.43 -1.63 -7.62
N LYS A 283 -35.69 -1.24 -7.80
CA LYS A 283 -36.42 -0.35 -6.88
C LYS A 283 -36.58 -0.94 -5.48
N GLN A 284 -36.54 -2.26 -5.32
CA GLN A 284 -36.63 -2.93 -4.01
C GLN A 284 -35.38 -2.76 -3.15
N PHE A 285 -34.27 -2.30 -3.70
CA PHE A 285 -33.01 -2.09 -2.97
C PHE A 285 -32.79 -0.64 -2.51
N PHE A 286 -33.68 0.28 -2.93
CA PHE A 286 -33.59 1.71 -2.58
C PHE A 286 -34.60 2.17 -1.53
N ASN A 287 -35.47 1.29 -1.02
CA ASN A 287 -36.42 1.57 0.04
C ASN A 287 -35.99 1.01 1.40
#